data_b8595531901314c9fe260b5e6a8148cd
#
_entry.id   b8595531901314c9fe260b5e6a8148cd
#
_cell.length_a   1.000
_cell.length_b   1.000
_cell.length_c   1.000
_cell.angle_alpha   90.00
_cell.angle_beta   90.00
_cell.angle_gamma   90.00
#
_symmetry.space_group_name_H-M   'P 1'
#
loop_
_entity.id
_entity.type
_entity.pdbx_description
1 polymer ?
#
loop_
_entity_poly.entity_id
_entity_poly.type
_entity_poly.pdbx_seq_one_letter_code
_entity_poly.pdbx_strand_id
1 'polypeptide(L)'
;MRRKIALILTLAMALSAPVTAMAQHFNPVTSTELIDPTTFTKPYEVNQVVVDADEATGQPRLEARTKTIIEVDGLKFKDLNGNGQLDVYEDWRQDVDARVDDLLSQMTLDEEIGLLWHASTGGTFTSMYPYTEDWLYSNEPTYTDQDGNCYVPMYHSIISDNVTTYLHNVNGTPDTLIYENNAFQEIAESARLGVPVVLSCDRSYNTWAGMVNMPNYAFGIAHDEELLYDMVAQYAKEERAIGFHVPFHSYGVEIGSWYGDDVNYIAKMVGIETKAYQENGVNACTKHFVARGGRSSYAGAKSPANLVDSWLVGWKSAVIDNGSGWVMLNNGKMMNDCNVCYDSQSMAVLRQTLGYDGCVVTDWPMWMQSPSASGVTPEGLDLSTASVGELYATIFNADVDQVGCFFMVEPDVTTEYEDIIAHYPGMMQPMWPETVKEQLENGNLTQETIDRHAKRVLRNKFELGLFEDPYANLEEALELCASD
;
A
#
# COMPACT_ATOMS: atom_id res chain seq x y z
N MET A 1 -37.68 27.78 33.19
CA MET A 1 -37.43 27.97 31.77
C MET A 1 -36.05 28.60 31.47
N ARG A 2 -35.65 29.70 32.09
CA ARG A 2 -34.38 30.39 31.83
C ARG A 2 -33.09 29.55 32.10
N ARG A 3 -33.10 28.65 33.07
CA ARG A 3 -31.93 27.79 33.39
C ARG A 3 -31.73 26.64 32.38
N LYS A 4 -32.78 26.18 31.70
CA LYS A 4 -32.65 25.12 30.68
C LYS A 4 -32.14 25.67 29.32
N ILE A 5 -32.44 26.92 29.01
CA ILE A 5 -31.97 27.62 27.82
C ILE A 5 -30.46 27.94 27.93
N ALA A 6 -29.99 28.32 29.13
CA ALA A 6 -28.58 28.56 29.37
C ALA A 6 -27.73 27.27 29.24
N LEU A 7 -28.26 26.11 29.66
CA LEU A 7 -27.57 24.83 29.57
C LEU A 7 -27.47 24.34 28.10
N ILE A 8 -28.49 24.58 27.29
CA ILE A 8 -28.48 24.23 25.85
C ILE A 8 -27.51 25.12 25.08
N LEU A 9 -27.41 26.40 25.38
CA LEU A 9 -26.45 27.32 24.78
C LEU A 9 -25.01 27.01 25.18
N THR A 10 -24.77 26.58 26.42
CA THR A 10 -23.43 26.22 26.89
C THR A 10 -22.99 24.88 26.28
N LEU A 11 -23.92 23.94 26.07
CA LEU A 11 -23.62 22.68 25.39
C LEU A 11 -23.38 22.88 23.88
N ALA A 12 -24.09 23.79 23.24
CA ALA A 12 -23.86 24.17 21.83
C ALA A 12 -22.51 24.86 21.60
N MET A 13 -22.06 25.70 22.56
CA MET A 13 -20.75 26.33 22.51
C MET A 13 -19.59 25.36 22.85
N ALA A 14 -19.84 24.34 23.66
CA ALA A 14 -18.84 23.32 23.96
C ALA A 14 -18.65 22.30 22.83
N LEU A 15 -19.66 22.14 21.96
CA LEU A 15 -19.59 21.29 20.76
C LEU A 15 -19.01 22.01 19.53
N SER A 16 -19.01 23.34 19.51
CA SER A 16 -18.42 24.12 18.42
C SER A 16 -16.92 24.40 18.57
N ALA A 17 -16.38 24.37 19.79
CA ALA A 17 -14.97 24.61 20.03
C ALA A 17 -14.01 23.53 19.48
N PRO A 18 -14.35 22.22 19.49
CA PRO A 18 -13.47 21.20 18.87
C PRO A 18 -13.49 21.23 17.35
N VAL A 19 -14.59 21.63 16.71
CA VAL A 19 -14.69 21.66 15.25
C VAL A 19 -13.86 22.80 14.66
N THR A 20 -13.85 23.96 15.31
CA THR A 20 -12.98 25.08 14.91
C THR A 20 -11.51 24.86 15.23
N ALA A 21 -11.18 24.09 16.28
CA ALA A 21 -9.81 23.74 16.60
C ALA A 21 -9.24 22.67 15.63
N MET A 22 -10.07 21.75 15.14
CA MET A 22 -9.66 20.81 14.09
C MET A 22 -9.51 21.48 12.72
N ALA A 23 -10.36 22.46 12.39
CA ALA A 23 -10.23 23.22 11.14
C ALA A 23 -9.01 24.14 11.11
N GLN A 24 -8.41 24.48 12.24
CA GLN A 24 -7.22 25.31 12.32
C GLN A 24 -5.90 24.54 12.14
N HIS A 25 -5.91 23.20 12.15
CA HIS A 25 -4.72 22.39 11.88
C HIS A 25 -4.56 21.98 10.40
N PHE A 26 -5.53 22.29 9.57
CA PHE A 26 -5.39 22.22 8.13
C PHE A 26 -5.13 23.62 7.56
N ASN A 27 -3.93 24.15 7.78
CA ASN A 27 -3.40 25.14 6.88
C ASN A 27 -3.10 24.40 5.57
N PRO A 28 -3.77 24.70 4.47
CA PRO A 28 -3.24 24.30 3.18
C PRO A 28 -1.85 24.93 3.13
N VAL A 29 -0.85 24.10 2.94
CA VAL A 29 0.50 24.61 2.73
C VAL A 29 0.41 25.39 1.43
N THR A 30 0.33 26.68 1.54
CA THR A 30 0.68 27.56 0.45
C THR A 30 2.20 27.51 0.34
N SER A 31 2.73 26.46 -0.27
CA SER A 31 4.10 26.50 -0.76
C SER A 31 4.07 27.53 -1.88
N THR A 32 4.65 28.66 -1.63
CA THR A 32 4.71 29.77 -2.57
C THR A 32 5.67 29.51 -3.73
N GLU A 33 6.31 28.35 -3.78
CA GLU A 33 7.14 27.89 -4.87
C GLU A 33 6.81 26.41 -5.14
N LEU A 34 5.94 26.18 -6.11
CA LEU A 34 5.77 24.86 -6.72
C LEU A 34 7.11 24.50 -7.38
N ILE A 35 7.79 23.53 -6.83
CA ILE A 35 8.95 22.94 -7.48
C ILE A 35 8.41 22.16 -8.68
N ASP A 36 8.81 22.56 -9.87
CA ASP A 36 8.48 21.86 -11.11
C ASP A 36 9.50 20.74 -11.37
N PRO A 37 9.17 19.48 -11.05
CA PRO A 37 10.09 18.36 -11.21
C PRO A 37 10.40 18.05 -12.68
N THR A 38 9.68 18.63 -13.63
CA THR A 38 9.99 18.48 -15.05
C THR A 38 11.30 19.18 -15.43
N THR A 39 11.79 20.10 -14.59
CA THR A 39 13.05 20.82 -14.78
C THR A 39 14.26 20.08 -14.22
N PHE A 40 14.05 19.01 -13.46
CA PHE A 40 15.13 18.23 -12.84
C PHE A 40 15.94 17.45 -13.86
N THR A 41 17.24 17.30 -13.59
CA THR A 41 18.12 16.46 -14.40
C THR A 41 17.88 14.99 -14.06
N LYS A 42 17.46 14.22 -15.04
CA LYS A 42 17.15 12.80 -14.87
C LYS A 42 18.36 11.94 -15.27
N PRO A 43 18.62 10.83 -14.55
CA PRO A 43 19.73 9.92 -14.88
C PRO A 43 19.43 9.00 -16.07
N TYR A 44 18.33 9.22 -16.79
CA TYR A 44 17.89 8.48 -17.96
C TYR A 44 17.28 9.42 -19.02
N GLU A 45 17.16 8.93 -20.26
CA GLU A 45 16.50 9.66 -21.32
C GLU A 45 14.98 9.46 -21.26
N VAL A 46 14.23 10.54 -21.50
CA VAL A 46 12.76 10.52 -21.55
C VAL A 46 12.32 10.79 -23.00
N ASN A 47 11.54 9.86 -23.55
CA ASN A 47 10.93 9.96 -24.87
C ASN A 47 9.49 9.45 -24.80
N GLN A 48 8.59 10.31 -24.37
CA GLN A 48 7.18 9.92 -24.17
C GLN A 48 6.52 9.50 -25.47
N VAL A 49 5.94 8.31 -25.45
CA VAL A 49 5.12 7.76 -26.52
C VAL A 49 3.79 7.30 -25.94
N VAL A 50 2.68 7.79 -26.49
CA VAL A 50 1.33 7.39 -26.12
C VAL A 50 0.69 6.66 -27.30
N VAL A 51 0.05 5.56 -27.02
CA VAL A 51 -0.79 4.79 -27.96
C VAL A 51 -2.21 4.81 -27.40
N ASP A 52 -3.13 5.37 -28.14
CA ASP A 52 -4.53 5.41 -27.72
C ASP A 52 -5.16 4.00 -27.75
N ALA A 53 -6.13 3.78 -26.88
CA ALA A 53 -6.93 2.57 -26.90
C ALA A 53 -7.76 2.49 -28.19
N ASP A 54 -7.91 1.29 -28.72
CA ASP A 54 -8.76 1.01 -29.89
C ASP A 54 -9.63 -0.23 -29.63
N GLU A 55 -10.90 -0.01 -29.36
CA GLU A 55 -11.87 -1.07 -29.07
C GLU A 55 -12.03 -2.05 -30.26
N ALA A 56 -11.83 -1.59 -31.52
CA ALA A 56 -12.01 -2.42 -32.68
C ALA A 56 -10.94 -3.51 -32.81
N THR A 57 -9.73 -3.24 -32.31
CA THR A 57 -8.61 -4.18 -32.29
C THR A 57 -8.35 -4.78 -30.92
N GLY A 58 -8.96 -4.25 -29.89
CA GLY A 58 -8.69 -4.59 -28.49
C GLY A 58 -7.40 -3.99 -27.96
N GLN A 59 -6.78 -3.04 -28.67
CA GLN A 59 -5.57 -2.35 -28.25
C GLN A 59 -5.84 -1.55 -26.95
N PRO A 60 -5.15 -1.83 -25.82
CA PRO A 60 -5.24 -0.98 -24.64
C PRO A 60 -4.47 0.34 -24.87
N ARG A 61 -4.79 1.36 -24.07
CA ARG A 61 -3.92 2.53 -23.98
C ARG A 61 -2.55 2.11 -23.44
N LEU A 62 -1.49 2.60 -24.10
CA LEU A 62 -0.12 2.40 -23.64
C LEU A 62 0.54 3.77 -23.48
N GLU A 63 1.29 3.93 -22.40
CA GLU A 63 2.22 5.05 -22.27
C GLU A 63 3.60 4.53 -21.90
N ALA A 64 4.62 4.90 -22.67
CA ALA A 64 6.02 4.66 -22.40
C ALA A 64 6.78 5.98 -22.36
N ARG A 65 7.71 6.13 -21.44
CA ARG A 65 8.55 7.33 -21.32
C ARG A 65 10.04 7.04 -21.47
N THR A 66 10.48 5.88 -21.02
CA THR A 66 11.89 5.47 -21.04
C THR A 66 12.13 4.21 -21.86
N LYS A 67 11.06 3.51 -22.20
CA LYS A 67 11.09 2.30 -23.03
C LYS A 67 10.52 2.54 -24.42
N THR A 68 10.75 1.60 -25.32
CA THR A 68 10.25 1.68 -26.70
C THR A 68 8.91 0.98 -26.85
N ILE A 69 8.17 1.39 -27.88
CA ILE A 69 6.97 0.68 -28.35
C ILE A 69 7.36 -0.12 -29.57
N ILE A 70 7.04 -1.41 -29.59
CA ILE A 70 7.21 -2.31 -30.72
C ILE A 70 5.86 -2.65 -31.35
N GLU A 71 5.86 -3.05 -32.61
CA GLU A 71 4.65 -3.46 -33.33
C GLU A 71 4.77 -4.91 -33.76
N VAL A 72 3.77 -5.72 -33.37
CA VAL A 72 3.67 -7.13 -33.74
C VAL A 72 2.23 -7.39 -34.21
N ASP A 73 2.08 -7.94 -35.40
CA ASP A 73 0.79 -8.27 -36.01
C ASP A 73 -0.19 -7.07 -36.11
N GLY A 74 0.35 -5.85 -36.23
CA GLY A 74 -0.44 -4.62 -36.33
C GLY A 74 -0.90 -4.04 -35.00
N LEU A 75 -0.49 -4.64 -33.86
CA LEU A 75 -0.74 -4.17 -32.51
C LEU A 75 0.53 -3.64 -31.86
N LYS A 76 0.38 -2.76 -30.90
CA LYS A 76 1.48 -2.10 -30.19
C LYS A 76 1.70 -2.72 -28.79
N PHE A 77 2.97 -2.81 -28.41
CA PHE A 77 3.40 -3.36 -27.11
C PHE A 77 4.57 -2.56 -26.57
N LYS A 78 4.72 -2.52 -25.26
CA LYS A 78 5.92 -1.94 -24.62
C LYS A 78 7.02 -2.99 -24.63
N ASP A 79 8.21 -2.64 -25.10
CA ASP A 79 9.44 -3.44 -25.00
C ASP A 79 10.13 -3.07 -23.67
N LEU A 80 9.66 -3.66 -22.57
CA LEU A 80 10.01 -3.27 -21.22
C LEU A 80 11.43 -3.71 -20.80
N ASN A 81 11.92 -4.84 -21.36
CA ASN A 81 13.29 -5.29 -21.12
C ASN A 81 14.30 -4.78 -22.16
N GLY A 82 13.82 -4.12 -23.22
CA GLY A 82 14.66 -3.49 -24.25
C GLY A 82 15.34 -4.48 -25.19
N ASN A 83 14.81 -5.70 -25.34
CA ASN A 83 15.42 -6.74 -26.20
C ASN A 83 14.95 -6.69 -27.66
N GLY A 84 13.95 -5.86 -27.99
CA GLY A 84 13.38 -5.69 -29.31
C GLY A 84 12.48 -6.83 -29.79
N GLN A 85 12.06 -7.72 -28.87
CA GLN A 85 11.14 -8.82 -29.12
C GLN A 85 9.94 -8.66 -28.20
N LEU A 86 8.83 -9.28 -28.54
CA LEU A 86 7.65 -9.32 -27.68
C LEU A 86 7.76 -10.54 -26.75
N ASP A 87 8.05 -10.31 -25.50
CA ASP A 87 8.02 -11.34 -24.48
C ASP A 87 6.59 -11.59 -23.97
N VAL A 88 6.38 -12.73 -23.31
CA VAL A 88 5.03 -13.10 -22.83
C VAL A 88 4.52 -12.09 -21.80
N TYR A 89 5.38 -11.58 -20.91
CA TYR A 89 4.96 -10.62 -19.89
C TYR A 89 4.60 -9.23 -20.47
N GLU A 90 5.11 -8.90 -21.62
CA GLU A 90 4.83 -7.65 -22.36
C GLU A 90 3.56 -7.74 -23.21
N ASP A 91 3.15 -8.95 -23.54
CA ASP A 91 1.98 -9.21 -24.38
C ASP A 91 0.68 -9.15 -23.54
N TRP A 92 0.02 -8.00 -23.57
CA TRP A 92 -1.22 -7.74 -22.86
C TRP A 92 -2.39 -8.65 -23.27
N ARG A 93 -2.27 -9.44 -24.32
CA ARG A 93 -3.27 -10.42 -24.77
C ARG A 93 -3.18 -11.74 -24.01
N GLN A 94 -2.05 -11.98 -23.34
CA GLN A 94 -1.80 -13.21 -22.59
C GLN A 94 -2.53 -13.20 -21.25
N ASP A 95 -2.77 -14.38 -20.75
CA ASP A 95 -3.30 -14.56 -19.38
C ASP A 95 -2.35 -13.99 -18.32
N VAL A 96 -2.91 -13.40 -17.27
CA VAL A 96 -2.12 -12.73 -16.21
C VAL A 96 -1.14 -13.70 -15.58
N ASP A 97 -1.54 -14.94 -15.29
CA ASP A 97 -0.65 -15.91 -14.67
C ASP A 97 0.52 -16.31 -15.59
N ALA A 98 0.27 -16.40 -16.91
CA ALA A 98 1.34 -16.64 -17.89
C ALA A 98 2.33 -15.48 -17.96
N ARG A 99 1.84 -14.24 -17.88
CA ARG A 99 2.67 -13.04 -17.84
C ARG A 99 3.52 -12.98 -16.56
N VAL A 100 2.91 -13.31 -15.41
CA VAL A 100 3.60 -13.39 -14.12
C VAL A 100 4.71 -14.43 -14.15
N ASP A 101 4.42 -15.63 -14.65
CA ASP A 101 5.41 -16.72 -14.71
C ASP A 101 6.58 -16.38 -15.63
N ASP A 102 6.31 -15.74 -16.77
CA ASP A 102 7.35 -15.31 -17.71
C ASP A 102 8.23 -14.21 -17.09
N LEU A 103 7.64 -13.17 -16.51
CA LEU A 103 8.38 -12.09 -15.86
C LEU A 103 9.25 -12.62 -14.71
N LEU A 104 8.68 -13.44 -13.84
CA LEU A 104 9.41 -14.04 -12.71
C LEU A 104 10.61 -14.87 -13.19
N SER A 105 10.45 -15.61 -14.29
CA SER A 105 11.54 -16.40 -14.87
C SER A 105 12.72 -15.56 -15.38
N GLN A 106 12.51 -14.27 -15.62
CA GLN A 106 13.52 -13.32 -16.07
C GLN A 106 14.12 -12.49 -14.91
N MET A 107 13.50 -12.54 -13.72
CA MET A 107 13.97 -11.80 -12.55
C MET A 107 15.20 -12.44 -11.93
N THR A 108 16.06 -11.62 -11.35
CA THR A 108 17.10 -12.03 -10.42
C THR A 108 16.52 -12.19 -9.01
N LEU A 109 17.20 -12.94 -8.16
CA LEU A 109 16.77 -13.08 -6.76
C LEU A 109 16.66 -11.72 -6.04
N ASP A 110 17.51 -10.75 -6.36
CA ASP A 110 17.45 -9.41 -5.77
C ASP A 110 16.19 -8.66 -6.21
N GLU A 111 15.78 -8.80 -7.46
CA GLU A 111 14.53 -8.22 -7.97
C GLU A 111 13.31 -8.89 -7.35
N GLU A 112 13.32 -10.20 -7.16
CA GLU A 112 12.26 -10.92 -6.45
C GLU A 112 12.15 -10.49 -4.99
N ILE A 113 13.28 -10.39 -4.29
CA ILE A 113 13.32 -9.93 -2.89
C ILE A 113 12.80 -8.49 -2.78
N GLY A 114 13.14 -7.62 -3.73
CA GLY A 114 12.64 -6.25 -3.78
C GLY A 114 11.11 -6.16 -3.81
N LEU A 115 10.41 -7.14 -4.40
CA LEU A 115 8.95 -7.21 -4.41
C LEU A 115 8.34 -7.48 -3.03
N LEU A 116 9.08 -8.07 -2.10
CA LEU A 116 8.60 -8.43 -0.76
C LEU A 116 8.51 -7.23 0.19
N TRP A 117 8.82 -6.05 -0.31
CA TRP A 117 8.76 -4.80 0.44
C TRP A 117 7.56 -3.95 0.09
N HIS A 118 6.94 -3.41 1.12
CA HIS A 118 6.03 -2.30 1.01
C HIS A 118 6.65 -1.15 1.81
N ALA A 119 7.49 -0.38 1.15
CA ALA A 119 8.23 0.70 1.78
C ALA A 119 7.36 1.93 2.01
N SER A 120 7.81 2.85 2.85
CA SER A 120 7.19 4.17 2.97
C SER A 120 8.10 5.20 2.34
N THR A 121 7.58 6.12 1.56
CA THR A 121 8.38 7.17 0.90
C THR A 121 8.94 8.20 1.88
N GLY A 122 8.58 8.12 3.15
CA GLY A 122 9.12 8.96 4.22
C GLY A 122 8.35 8.85 5.52
N GLY A 123 8.72 9.63 6.51
CA GLY A 123 8.22 9.55 7.88
C GLY A 123 6.72 9.75 8.02
N THR A 124 6.22 9.42 9.19
CA THR A 124 4.82 9.39 9.57
C THR A 124 4.04 10.66 9.24
N PHE A 125 2.88 10.50 8.61
CA PHE A 125 1.64 11.32 8.57
C PHE A 125 1.69 12.85 8.50
N THR A 126 2.82 13.53 8.66
CA THR A 126 2.83 15.00 8.81
C THR A 126 3.94 15.72 8.06
N SER A 127 4.88 15.03 7.45
CA SER A 127 6.04 15.64 6.84
C SER A 127 5.76 16.00 5.39
N MET A 128 5.97 17.25 5.05
CA MET A 128 6.24 17.66 3.69
C MET A 128 7.64 17.13 3.36
N TYR A 129 7.77 16.35 2.29
CA TYR A 129 9.07 15.90 1.82
C TYR A 129 9.84 17.07 1.22
N PRO A 130 11.16 17.04 1.32
CA PRO A 130 11.97 17.86 0.47
C PRO A 130 11.83 17.32 -0.97
N TYR A 131 10.91 17.85 -1.72
CA TYR A 131 10.76 17.60 -3.13
C TYR A 131 11.99 18.19 -3.85
N THR A 132 13.09 17.46 -3.84
CA THR A 132 14.35 17.89 -4.44
C THR A 132 14.79 16.92 -5.51
N GLU A 133 15.58 17.41 -6.46
CA GLU A 133 16.21 16.60 -7.50
C GLU A 133 17.02 15.46 -6.88
N ASP A 134 17.77 15.73 -5.81
CA ASP A 134 18.60 14.74 -5.12
C ASP A 134 17.74 13.63 -4.46
N TRP A 135 16.62 13.99 -3.84
CA TRP A 135 15.73 12.97 -3.26
C TRP A 135 15.08 12.09 -4.32
N LEU A 136 14.73 12.65 -5.49
CA LEU A 136 14.13 11.86 -6.57
C LEU A 136 15.17 11.02 -7.30
N TYR A 137 16.31 11.60 -7.69
CA TYR A 137 17.17 11.03 -8.74
C TYR A 137 18.58 10.70 -8.31
N SER A 138 18.98 10.93 -7.04
CA SER A 138 20.27 10.48 -6.56
C SER A 138 20.35 8.95 -6.52
N ASN A 139 21.52 8.43 -6.92
CA ASN A 139 21.85 7.01 -6.76
C ASN A 139 22.70 6.74 -5.49
N GLU A 140 22.91 7.76 -4.67
CA GLU A 140 23.54 7.54 -3.37
C GLU A 140 22.58 6.79 -2.45
N PRO A 141 23.06 5.92 -1.56
CA PRO A 141 22.20 5.15 -0.68
C PRO A 141 21.44 6.01 0.33
N THR A 142 21.87 7.24 0.50
CA THR A 142 21.28 8.17 1.48
C THR A 142 21.24 9.60 0.97
N TYR A 143 20.19 10.31 1.38
CA TYR A 143 20.04 11.75 1.21
C TYR A 143 19.68 12.37 2.55
N THR A 144 20.37 13.45 2.94
CA THR A 144 20.06 14.21 4.16
C THR A 144 19.55 15.58 3.77
N ASP A 145 18.36 15.93 4.23
CA ASP A 145 17.75 17.23 3.96
C ASP A 145 18.38 18.36 4.81
N GLN A 146 17.94 19.60 4.57
CA GLN A 146 18.43 20.78 5.29
C GLN A 146 18.10 20.79 6.80
N ASP A 147 17.14 19.99 7.21
CA ASP A 147 16.69 19.84 8.60
C ASP A 147 17.38 18.67 9.30
N GLY A 148 18.25 17.94 8.58
CA GLY A 148 19.03 16.81 9.09
C GLY A 148 18.30 15.47 9.06
N ASN A 149 17.14 15.39 8.38
CA ASN A 149 16.45 14.11 8.21
C ASN A 149 17.12 13.32 7.10
N CYS A 150 17.24 12.01 7.29
CA CYS A 150 17.90 11.11 6.38
C CYS A 150 16.87 10.23 5.65
N TYR A 151 17.00 10.15 4.33
CA TYR A 151 16.09 9.42 3.43
C TYR A 151 16.87 8.53 2.47
N VAL A 152 16.22 7.50 1.94
CA VAL A 152 16.70 6.78 0.75
C VAL A 152 16.13 7.50 -0.48
N PRO A 153 16.97 7.95 -1.42
CA PRO A 153 16.49 8.52 -2.67
C PRO A 153 15.65 7.52 -3.46
N MET A 154 14.61 8.01 -4.13
CA MET A 154 13.68 7.14 -4.86
C MET A 154 14.35 6.36 -5.99
N TYR A 155 15.29 7.01 -6.71
CA TYR A 155 16.06 6.32 -7.74
C TYR A 155 16.89 5.17 -7.17
N HIS A 156 17.59 5.39 -6.05
CA HIS A 156 18.35 4.31 -5.39
C HIS A 156 17.43 3.17 -4.95
N SER A 157 16.34 3.49 -4.28
CA SER A 157 15.38 2.50 -3.79
C SER A 157 14.76 1.64 -4.90
N ILE A 158 14.39 2.27 -6.03
CA ILE A 158 13.75 1.54 -7.14
C ILE A 158 14.78 0.78 -7.96
N ILE A 159 15.96 1.38 -8.26
CA ILE A 159 16.92 0.80 -9.19
C ILE A 159 17.91 -0.12 -8.49
N SER A 160 18.39 0.25 -7.29
CA SER A 160 19.43 -0.51 -6.57
C SER A 160 18.83 -1.52 -5.60
N ASP A 161 17.77 -1.13 -4.87
CA ASP A 161 17.10 -1.99 -3.90
C ASP A 161 15.93 -2.78 -4.51
N ASN A 162 15.57 -2.50 -5.77
CA ASN A 162 14.48 -3.13 -6.53
C ASN A 162 13.09 -3.02 -5.88
N VAL A 163 12.87 -2.01 -5.04
CA VAL A 163 11.59 -1.82 -4.37
C VAL A 163 10.60 -1.15 -5.32
N THR A 164 9.41 -1.75 -5.45
CA THR A 164 8.38 -1.28 -6.38
C THR A 164 6.99 -1.19 -5.75
N THR A 165 6.92 -1.11 -4.42
CA THR A 165 5.65 -0.88 -3.70
C THR A 165 5.89 0.09 -2.55
N TYR A 166 5.12 1.19 -2.52
CA TYR A 166 5.31 2.26 -1.54
C TYR A 166 4.01 2.74 -0.91
N LEU A 167 4.05 2.90 0.41
CA LEU A 167 3.08 3.73 1.12
C LEU A 167 3.50 5.20 0.95
N HIS A 168 2.67 5.96 0.24
CA HIS A 168 2.94 7.33 -0.13
C HIS A 168 1.93 8.28 0.52
N ASN A 169 2.17 8.61 1.79
CA ASN A 169 1.27 9.42 2.61
C ASN A 169 1.67 10.89 2.60
N VAL A 170 1.59 11.53 1.45
CA VAL A 170 1.96 12.94 1.28
C VAL A 170 0.73 13.83 1.09
N ASN A 171 0.88 15.10 1.44
CA ASN A 171 -0.08 16.16 1.14
C ASN A 171 0.36 16.89 -0.12
N GLY A 172 -0.57 17.14 -1.04
CA GLY A 172 -0.28 17.89 -2.24
C GLY A 172 -1.54 18.30 -2.97
N THR A 173 -1.39 19.12 -3.97
CA THR A 173 -2.41 19.38 -4.99
C THR A 173 -2.35 18.27 -6.04
N PRO A 174 -3.41 18.05 -6.86
CA PRO A 174 -3.41 17.01 -7.88
C PRO A 174 -2.18 17.05 -8.79
N ASP A 175 -1.76 18.24 -9.20
CA ASP A 175 -0.60 18.46 -10.06
C ASP A 175 0.71 18.02 -9.40
N THR A 176 0.96 18.40 -8.14
CA THR A 176 2.19 18.00 -7.42
C THR A 176 2.25 16.50 -7.24
N LEU A 177 1.13 15.87 -6.87
CA LEU A 177 1.07 14.42 -6.67
C LEU A 177 1.25 13.64 -7.97
N ILE A 178 0.64 14.09 -9.05
CA ILE A 178 0.79 13.46 -10.36
C ILE A 178 2.24 13.54 -10.84
N TYR A 179 2.89 14.69 -10.70
CA TYR A 179 4.30 14.82 -11.07
C TYR A 179 5.19 13.87 -10.29
N GLU A 180 4.96 13.74 -8.99
CA GLU A 180 5.72 12.86 -8.11
C GLU A 180 5.45 11.38 -8.44
N ASN A 181 4.19 11.00 -8.50
CA ASN A 181 3.78 9.63 -8.79
C ASN A 181 4.27 9.20 -10.18
N ASN A 182 4.19 10.09 -11.16
CA ASN A 182 4.73 9.82 -12.50
C ASN A 182 6.27 9.72 -12.52
N ALA A 183 6.97 10.49 -11.69
CA ALA A 183 8.42 10.36 -11.58
C ALA A 183 8.82 8.97 -11.04
N PHE A 184 8.10 8.42 -10.06
CA PHE A 184 8.34 7.08 -9.56
C PHE A 184 8.10 6.01 -10.64
N GLN A 185 7.04 6.15 -11.42
CA GLN A 185 6.77 5.25 -12.54
C GLN A 185 7.84 5.33 -13.62
N GLU A 186 8.31 6.54 -13.92
CA GLU A 186 9.35 6.78 -14.92
C GLU A 186 10.70 6.17 -14.49
N ILE A 187 11.07 6.31 -13.21
CA ILE A 187 12.25 5.64 -12.64
C ILE A 187 12.10 4.12 -12.78
N ALA A 188 10.96 3.57 -12.37
CA ALA A 188 10.71 2.13 -12.41
C ALA A 188 10.70 1.59 -13.84
N GLU A 189 10.11 2.32 -14.79
CA GLU A 189 10.13 1.95 -16.21
C GLU A 189 11.57 1.94 -16.76
N SER A 190 12.46 2.83 -16.27
CA SER A 190 13.87 2.85 -16.69
C SER A 190 14.68 1.63 -16.23
N ALA A 191 14.20 0.89 -15.24
CA ALA A 191 14.84 -0.32 -14.73
C ALA A 191 14.88 -1.44 -15.78
N ARG A 192 15.66 -2.49 -15.51
CA ARG A 192 15.96 -3.58 -16.42
C ARG A 192 14.71 -4.27 -17.00
N LEU A 193 13.71 -4.56 -16.18
CA LEU A 193 12.46 -5.23 -16.58
C LEU A 193 11.25 -4.29 -16.60
N GLY A 194 11.42 -3.01 -16.26
CA GLY A 194 10.35 -2.02 -16.29
C GLY A 194 9.16 -2.35 -15.37
N VAL A 195 9.40 -3.00 -14.23
CA VAL A 195 8.35 -3.37 -13.28
C VAL A 195 7.75 -2.11 -12.64
N PRO A 196 6.46 -1.81 -12.84
CA PRO A 196 5.87 -0.55 -12.39
C PRO A 196 5.73 -0.48 -10.87
N VAL A 197 5.71 0.75 -10.34
CA VAL A 197 5.48 1.01 -8.91
C VAL A 197 4.00 0.88 -8.56
N VAL A 198 3.69 0.22 -7.45
CA VAL A 198 2.39 0.33 -6.78
C VAL A 198 2.49 1.40 -5.69
N LEU A 199 1.59 2.37 -5.74
CA LEU A 199 1.45 3.39 -4.72
C LEU A 199 0.20 3.13 -3.88
N SER A 200 0.37 3.00 -2.58
CA SER A 200 -0.70 2.93 -1.60
C SER A 200 -0.78 4.22 -0.80
N CYS A 201 -1.94 4.49 -0.21
CA CYS A 201 -2.12 5.62 0.69
C CYS A 201 -2.99 5.23 1.88
N ASP A 202 -2.63 5.73 3.08
CA ASP A 202 -3.38 5.51 4.32
C ASP A 202 -4.18 6.76 4.71
N ARG A 203 -4.71 7.46 3.73
CA ARG A 203 -5.51 8.66 3.95
C ARG A 203 -6.95 8.34 3.72
N SER A 204 -7.61 7.98 4.81
CA SER A 204 -9.06 7.87 4.76
C SER A 204 -9.66 9.24 4.49
N TYR A 205 -10.20 9.44 3.32
CA TYR A 205 -11.23 10.44 3.01
C TYR A 205 -10.95 11.90 3.43
N ASN A 206 -9.78 12.26 3.89
CA ASN A 206 -9.35 13.65 4.06
C ASN A 206 -8.42 14.00 2.93
N THR A 207 -8.96 14.05 1.76
CA THR A 207 -8.16 14.24 0.60
C THR A 207 -7.66 15.65 0.51
N TRP A 208 -6.46 15.72 0.31
CA TRP A 208 -5.57 16.78 -0.01
C TRP A 208 -5.74 17.25 -1.48
N ALA A 209 -6.42 16.49 -2.33
CA ALA A 209 -6.56 16.80 -3.76
C ALA A 209 -8.01 16.83 -4.27
N GLY A 210 -8.97 16.32 -3.50
CA GLY A 210 -10.33 16.13 -3.97
C GLY A 210 -11.39 16.46 -2.92
N MET A 211 -12.49 15.71 -2.94
CA MET A 211 -13.65 15.96 -2.10
C MET A 211 -13.36 15.88 -0.60
N VAL A 212 -13.91 16.82 0.16
CA VAL A 212 -14.02 16.70 1.62
C VAL A 212 -15.01 15.61 1.96
N ASN A 213 -14.54 14.57 2.60
CA ASN A 213 -15.31 13.37 2.86
C ASN A 213 -16.29 13.46 4.01
N MET A 214 -17.36 12.67 3.85
CA MET A 214 -18.15 12.25 4.99
C MET A 214 -17.30 11.31 5.88
N PRO A 215 -17.33 11.51 7.22
CA PRO A 215 -16.69 10.54 8.11
C PRO A 215 -17.29 9.14 7.88
N ASN A 216 -16.46 8.10 7.88
CA ASN A 216 -16.87 6.73 7.54
C ASN A 216 -18.07 6.21 8.36
N TYR A 217 -18.14 6.59 9.63
CA TYR A 217 -19.30 6.24 10.47
C TYR A 217 -20.62 6.87 9.97
N ALA A 218 -20.58 7.91 9.15
CA ALA A 218 -21.79 8.51 8.60
C ALA A 218 -22.50 7.57 7.62
N PHE A 219 -21.76 6.78 6.85
CA PHE A 219 -22.34 5.74 5.98
C PHE A 219 -23.02 4.64 6.79
N GLY A 220 -22.43 4.25 7.93
CA GLY A 220 -23.06 3.31 8.86
C GLY A 220 -24.36 3.83 9.46
N ILE A 221 -24.47 5.15 9.68
CA ILE A 221 -25.67 5.81 10.22
C ILE A 221 -26.72 6.05 9.12
N ALA A 222 -26.29 6.41 7.92
CA ALA A 222 -27.19 6.73 6.80
C ALA A 222 -28.00 5.52 6.33
N HIS A 223 -27.49 4.32 6.45
CA HIS A 223 -28.09 3.10 5.92
C HIS A 223 -28.45 3.20 4.42
N ASP A 224 -27.63 3.96 3.68
CA ASP A 224 -27.82 4.20 2.26
C ASP A 224 -26.70 3.51 1.47
N GLU A 225 -27.02 2.39 0.85
CA GLU A 225 -26.10 1.53 0.14
C GLU A 225 -25.65 2.11 -1.20
N GLU A 226 -26.59 2.78 -1.89
CA GLU A 226 -26.32 3.44 -3.17
C GLU A 226 -25.36 4.61 -2.95
N LEU A 227 -25.65 5.45 -1.95
CA LEU A 227 -24.76 6.54 -1.57
C LEU A 227 -23.35 6.05 -1.19
N LEU A 228 -23.24 4.94 -0.43
CA LEU A 228 -21.94 4.37 -0.10
C LEU A 228 -21.18 3.96 -1.36
N TYR A 229 -21.82 3.22 -2.26
CA TYR A 229 -21.19 2.78 -3.51
C TYR A 229 -20.75 3.98 -4.35
N ASP A 230 -21.62 4.95 -4.60
CA ASP A 230 -21.36 6.10 -5.46
C ASP A 230 -20.18 6.95 -4.92
N MET A 231 -20.20 7.20 -3.61
CA MET A 231 -19.13 7.97 -2.97
C MET A 231 -17.78 7.24 -3.04
N VAL A 232 -17.74 5.94 -2.72
CA VAL A 232 -16.49 5.17 -2.76
C VAL A 232 -16.00 5.00 -4.20
N ALA A 233 -16.90 4.82 -5.16
CA ALA A 233 -16.56 4.75 -6.58
C ALA A 233 -15.94 6.07 -7.08
N GLN A 234 -16.46 7.22 -6.63
CA GLN A 234 -15.86 8.50 -6.95
C GLN A 234 -14.45 8.65 -6.36
N TYR A 235 -14.25 8.25 -5.10
CA TYR A 235 -12.91 8.25 -4.49
C TYR A 235 -11.93 7.37 -5.23
N ALA A 236 -12.33 6.16 -5.58
CA ALA A 236 -11.49 5.24 -6.32
C ALA A 236 -11.00 5.85 -7.63
N LYS A 237 -11.91 6.51 -8.36
CA LYS A 237 -11.56 7.21 -9.61
C LYS A 237 -10.59 8.36 -9.38
N GLU A 238 -10.83 9.20 -8.36
CA GLU A 238 -9.95 10.31 -8.03
C GLU A 238 -8.56 9.82 -7.62
N GLU A 239 -8.47 8.79 -6.77
CA GLU A 239 -7.20 8.20 -6.37
C GLU A 239 -6.44 7.61 -7.56
N ARG A 240 -7.14 6.88 -8.44
CA ARG A 240 -6.52 6.35 -9.66
C ARG A 240 -6.04 7.46 -10.58
N ALA A 241 -6.82 8.52 -10.76
CA ALA A 241 -6.50 9.64 -11.63
C ALA A 241 -5.24 10.39 -11.20
N ILE A 242 -4.94 10.43 -9.91
CA ILE A 242 -3.72 11.05 -9.36
C ILE A 242 -2.57 10.06 -9.17
N GLY A 243 -2.74 8.78 -9.56
CA GLY A 243 -1.68 7.78 -9.60
C GLY A 243 -1.57 6.91 -8.35
N PHE A 244 -2.60 6.81 -7.50
CA PHE A 244 -2.67 5.82 -6.42
C PHE A 244 -3.39 4.55 -6.87
N HIS A 245 -2.98 3.40 -6.32
CA HIS A 245 -3.39 2.09 -6.79
C HIS A 245 -4.01 1.22 -5.70
N VAL A 246 -3.59 1.40 -4.44
CA VAL A 246 -4.02 0.57 -3.31
C VAL A 246 -4.36 1.46 -2.11
N PRO A 247 -5.60 1.97 -2.03
CA PRO A 247 -6.05 2.72 -0.87
C PRO A 247 -6.23 1.82 0.36
N PHE A 248 -5.74 2.27 1.51
CA PHE A 248 -5.82 1.56 2.79
C PHE A 248 -7.06 1.98 3.60
N HIS A 249 -8.24 1.97 3.00
CA HIS A 249 -9.43 2.62 3.56
C HIS A 249 -10.46 1.68 4.18
N SER A 250 -10.43 0.40 3.90
CA SER A 250 -11.46 -0.54 4.33
C SER A 250 -11.33 -0.98 5.80
N TYR A 251 -11.63 -0.06 6.73
CA TYR A 251 -11.70 -0.37 8.18
C TYR A 251 -13.06 -0.91 8.63
N GLY A 252 -14.06 -0.87 7.77
CA GLY A 252 -15.44 -1.21 8.11
C GLY A 252 -15.68 -2.66 8.49
N VAL A 253 -14.72 -3.54 8.19
CA VAL A 253 -14.80 -4.98 8.48
C VAL A 253 -14.79 -5.31 9.97
N GLU A 254 -14.34 -4.39 10.82
CA GLU A 254 -14.22 -4.60 12.27
C GLU A 254 -15.57 -4.42 12.99
N ILE A 255 -15.93 -5.39 13.86
CA ILE A 255 -17.11 -5.32 14.72
C ILE A 255 -16.96 -4.14 15.70
N GLY A 256 -18.00 -3.33 15.82
CA GLY A 256 -17.99 -2.13 16.64
C GLY A 256 -17.28 -0.94 15.98
N SER A 257 -16.93 -1.04 14.71
CA SER A 257 -16.35 0.00 13.90
C SER A 257 -17.44 0.83 13.17
N TRP A 258 -17.18 1.24 11.95
CA TRP A 258 -18.01 2.21 11.21
C TRP A 258 -19.42 1.75 10.92
N TYR A 259 -19.62 0.45 10.74
CA TYR A 259 -20.92 -0.15 10.42
C TYR A 259 -21.61 -0.78 11.63
N GLY A 260 -21.11 -0.54 12.86
CA GLY A 260 -21.71 -1.00 14.11
C GLY A 260 -21.39 -2.46 14.46
N ASP A 261 -22.33 -3.15 15.12
CA ASP A 261 -22.10 -4.47 15.72
C ASP A 261 -22.81 -5.63 15.00
N ASP A 262 -23.72 -5.33 14.06
CA ASP A 262 -24.43 -6.37 13.29
C ASP A 262 -23.51 -6.91 12.20
N VAL A 263 -23.05 -8.14 12.35
CA VAL A 263 -22.09 -8.79 11.44
C VAL A 263 -22.62 -8.94 10.01
N ASN A 264 -23.93 -9.09 9.82
CA ASN A 264 -24.51 -9.19 8.48
C ASN A 264 -24.57 -7.81 7.82
N TYR A 265 -24.86 -6.77 8.59
CA TYR A 265 -24.82 -5.40 8.10
C TYR A 265 -23.39 -4.97 7.78
N ILE A 266 -22.42 -5.29 8.63
CA ILE A 266 -21.00 -5.09 8.36
C ILE A 266 -20.60 -5.77 7.05
N ALA A 267 -20.92 -7.05 6.89
CA ALA A 267 -20.57 -7.81 5.68
C ALA A 267 -21.18 -7.20 4.41
N LYS A 268 -22.40 -6.69 4.50
CA LYS A 268 -23.07 -6.02 3.40
C LYS A 268 -22.35 -4.72 3.03
N MET A 269 -22.12 -3.85 3.99
CA MET A 269 -21.54 -2.53 3.75
C MET A 269 -20.09 -2.60 3.30
N VAL A 270 -19.26 -3.43 3.94
CA VAL A 270 -17.87 -3.62 3.53
C VAL A 270 -17.76 -4.30 2.16
N GLY A 271 -18.71 -5.16 1.81
CA GLY A 271 -18.79 -5.73 0.48
C GLY A 271 -19.07 -4.69 -0.61
N ILE A 272 -20.00 -3.76 -0.34
CA ILE A 272 -20.31 -2.65 -1.25
C ILE A 272 -19.09 -1.73 -1.39
N GLU A 273 -18.46 -1.36 -0.30
CA GLU A 273 -17.24 -0.54 -0.27
C GLU A 273 -16.12 -1.19 -1.10
N THR A 274 -15.81 -2.45 -0.84
CA THR A 274 -14.78 -3.20 -1.57
C THR A 274 -15.10 -3.27 -3.07
N LYS A 275 -16.35 -3.61 -3.43
CA LYS A 275 -16.78 -3.67 -4.81
C LYS A 275 -16.62 -2.34 -5.53
N ALA A 276 -16.96 -1.23 -4.87
CA ALA A 276 -16.83 0.10 -5.45
C ALA A 276 -15.36 0.44 -5.77
N TYR A 277 -14.40 0.07 -4.91
CA TYR A 277 -12.97 0.22 -5.21
C TYR A 277 -12.55 -0.65 -6.40
N GLN A 278 -12.86 -1.95 -6.36
CA GLN A 278 -12.42 -2.91 -7.37
C GLN A 278 -12.97 -2.60 -8.77
N GLU A 279 -14.18 -2.09 -8.87
CA GLU A 279 -14.82 -1.74 -10.15
C GLU A 279 -14.36 -0.39 -10.70
N ASN A 280 -13.61 0.42 -9.92
CA ASN A 280 -13.22 1.78 -10.32
C ASN A 280 -11.70 2.00 -10.36
N GLY A 281 -10.92 0.96 -10.63
CA GLY A 281 -9.54 1.04 -11.08
C GLY A 281 -8.48 1.04 -9.99
N VAL A 282 -8.84 0.76 -8.72
CA VAL A 282 -7.90 0.58 -7.61
C VAL A 282 -8.18 -0.72 -6.88
N ASN A 283 -7.18 -1.27 -6.20
CA ASN A 283 -7.35 -2.45 -5.36
C ASN A 283 -7.59 -2.05 -3.92
N ALA A 284 -8.75 -2.43 -3.38
CA ALA A 284 -9.04 -2.26 -1.96
C ALA A 284 -8.00 -3.01 -1.09
N CYS A 285 -7.55 -2.37 -0.03
CA CYS A 285 -6.80 -3.01 1.04
C CYS A 285 -7.68 -3.09 2.29
N THR A 286 -8.22 -4.26 2.55
CA THR A 286 -9.05 -4.48 3.75
C THR A 286 -8.17 -4.66 4.97
N LYS A 287 -8.48 -3.94 6.09
CA LYS A 287 -7.67 -3.94 7.30
C LYS A 287 -8.47 -3.75 8.59
N HIS A 288 -7.95 -4.20 9.75
CA HIS A 288 -6.73 -5.00 9.91
C HIS A 288 -7.12 -6.44 10.25
N PHE A 289 -6.56 -7.42 9.58
CA PHE A 289 -6.90 -8.84 9.78
C PHE A 289 -6.39 -9.34 11.16
N VAL A 290 -7.22 -9.89 12.03
CA VAL A 290 -8.69 -10.09 11.90
C VAL A 290 -9.45 -8.98 12.64
N ALA A 291 -8.81 -8.21 13.53
CA ALA A 291 -9.41 -7.13 14.28
C ALA A 291 -8.34 -6.23 14.89
N ARG A 292 -8.58 -4.91 14.94
CA ARG A 292 -7.65 -3.95 15.53
C ARG A 292 -7.57 -4.12 17.03
N GLY A 293 -6.37 -4.31 17.56
CA GLY A 293 -6.13 -4.45 19.01
C GLY A 293 -6.63 -3.26 19.82
N GLY A 294 -7.38 -3.53 20.89
CA GLY A 294 -7.70 -2.58 21.93
C GLY A 294 -9.17 -2.23 22.16
N ARG A 295 -10.06 -2.37 21.20
CA ARG A 295 -11.50 -2.12 21.43
C ARG A 295 -12.37 -3.37 21.31
N SER A 296 -12.03 -4.26 20.46
CA SER A 296 -12.61 -5.60 20.38
C SER A 296 -11.60 -6.56 20.98
N SER A 297 -11.74 -6.81 22.26
CA SER A 297 -10.84 -7.74 22.91
C SER A 297 -10.89 -9.09 22.17
N TYR A 298 -9.76 -9.55 21.66
CA TYR A 298 -9.48 -10.91 21.23
C TYR A 298 -10.03 -12.01 22.15
N ALA A 299 -10.35 -11.63 23.38
CA ALA A 299 -10.98 -12.53 24.35
C ALA A 299 -12.27 -13.19 23.81
N GLY A 300 -12.95 -12.53 22.86
CA GLY A 300 -14.14 -13.10 22.20
C GLY A 300 -13.83 -13.96 20.96
N ALA A 301 -12.72 -13.72 20.26
CA ALA A 301 -12.37 -14.46 19.03
C ALA A 301 -11.69 -15.82 19.31
N LYS A 302 -11.33 -16.10 20.55
CA LYS A 302 -10.60 -17.32 20.94
C LYS A 302 -11.38 -18.63 20.80
N SER A 303 -12.67 -18.60 20.47
CA SER A 303 -13.39 -19.82 20.09
C SER A 303 -13.54 -19.89 18.58
N PRO A 304 -13.30 -21.05 17.94
CA PRO A 304 -13.52 -21.22 16.50
C PRO A 304 -14.92 -20.82 16.04
N ALA A 305 -15.95 -21.06 16.85
CA ALA A 305 -17.31 -20.66 16.54
C ALA A 305 -17.47 -19.14 16.45
N ASN A 306 -16.97 -18.39 17.42
CA ASN A 306 -17.03 -16.93 17.39
C ASN A 306 -16.24 -16.35 16.21
N LEU A 307 -15.12 -16.97 15.85
CA LEU A 307 -14.32 -16.54 14.70
C LEU A 307 -15.14 -16.67 13.41
N VAL A 308 -15.69 -17.83 13.14
CA VAL A 308 -16.43 -18.12 11.89
C VAL A 308 -17.75 -17.34 11.82
N ASP A 309 -18.53 -17.34 12.90
CA ASP A 309 -19.90 -16.82 12.91
C ASP A 309 -19.97 -15.30 13.13
N SER A 310 -18.85 -14.66 13.45
CA SER A 310 -18.82 -13.23 13.70
C SER A 310 -17.70 -12.52 12.92
N TRP A 311 -16.44 -12.76 13.29
CA TRP A 311 -15.31 -12.00 12.76
C TRP A 311 -15.07 -12.26 11.28
N LEU A 312 -15.19 -13.49 10.80
CA LEU A 312 -14.93 -13.83 9.40
C LEU A 312 -16.07 -13.49 8.44
N VAL A 313 -17.26 -13.13 8.93
CA VAL A 313 -18.41 -12.82 8.04
C VAL A 313 -18.11 -11.57 7.19
N GLY A 314 -17.65 -10.49 7.80
CA GLY A 314 -17.24 -9.28 7.09
C GLY A 314 -16.01 -9.53 6.20
N TRP A 315 -15.01 -10.25 6.72
CA TRP A 315 -13.81 -10.59 5.96
C TRP A 315 -14.12 -11.41 4.71
N LYS A 316 -14.95 -12.44 4.83
CA LYS A 316 -15.38 -13.22 3.67
C LYS A 316 -16.05 -12.34 2.62
N SER A 317 -16.93 -11.45 3.04
CA SER A 317 -17.59 -10.51 2.13
C SER A 317 -16.58 -9.62 1.40
N ALA A 318 -15.61 -9.04 2.09
CA ALA A 318 -14.62 -8.18 1.47
C ALA A 318 -13.67 -8.96 0.54
N VAL A 319 -13.02 -10.01 1.05
CA VAL A 319 -11.87 -10.60 0.36
C VAL A 319 -12.23 -11.71 -0.62
N ILE A 320 -13.37 -12.40 -0.42
CA ILE A 320 -13.79 -13.52 -1.28
C ILE A 320 -14.94 -13.11 -2.19
N ASP A 321 -16.03 -12.57 -1.59
CA ASP A 321 -17.23 -12.30 -2.35
C ASP A 321 -17.09 -11.04 -3.23
N ASN A 322 -16.25 -10.08 -2.84
CA ASN A 322 -16.03 -8.81 -3.56
C ASN A 322 -14.56 -8.56 -3.95
N GLY A 323 -13.65 -9.49 -3.72
CA GLY A 323 -12.33 -9.57 -4.34
C GLY A 323 -11.33 -8.49 -3.91
N SER A 324 -11.30 -8.09 -2.63
CA SER A 324 -10.26 -7.18 -2.13
C SER A 324 -8.87 -7.70 -2.54
N GLY A 325 -8.12 -6.92 -3.30
CA GLY A 325 -6.81 -7.34 -3.82
C GLY A 325 -5.74 -7.41 -2.75
N TRP A 326 -5.91 -6.66 -1.64
CA TRP A 326 -4.95 -6.58 -0.55
C TRP A 326 -5.61 -6.78 0.81
N VAL A 327 -4.85 -7.36 1.73
CA VAL A 327 -5.18 -7.45 3.16
C VAL A 327 -4.01 -6.95 3.97
N MET A 328 -4.26 -6.00 4.88
CA MET A 328 -3.28 -5.60 5.88
C MET A 328 -3.55 -6.32 7.20
N LEU A 329 -2.49 -6.82 7.81
CA LEU A 329 -2.55 -7.52 9.08
C LEU A 329 -2.70 -6.54 10.26
N ASN A 330 -3.14 -7.07 11.36
CA ASN A 330 -3.28 -6.37 12.63
C ASN A 330 -2.00 -6.44 13.46
N ASN A 331 -1.74 -5.43 14.27
CA ASN A 331 -0.64 -5.37 15.25
C ASN A 331 -0.88 -6.21 16.52
N GLY A 332 -1.71 -7.23 16.48
CA GLY A 332 -2.11 -8.00 17.63
C GLY A 332 -1.93 -9.51 17.47
N LYS A 333 -2.38 -10.22 18.51
CA LYS A 333 -2.36 -11.68 18.60
C LYS A 333 -3.74 -12.22 18.24
N MET A 334 -3.82 -13.31 17.49
CA MET A 334 -5.08 -13.92 17.10
C MET A 334 -5.29 -15.30 17.77
N MET A 335 -4.61 -16.32 17.32
CA MET A 335 -4.77 -17.68 17.84
C MET A 335 -3.72 -18.06 18.87
N ASN A 336 -2.52 -17.59 18.70
CA ASN A 336 -1.36 -17.91 19.52
C ASN A 336 -0.82 -16.70 20.28
N ASP A 337 0.19 -16.91 21.11
CA ASP A 337 0.78 -15.85 21.93
C ASP A 337 1.89 -15.08 21.19
N CYS A 338 1.74 -14.93 19.88
CA CYS A 338 2.59 -14.10 19.02
C CYS A 338 1.74 -13.22 18.11
N ASN A 339 2.34 -12.20 17.52
CA ASN A 339 1.65 -11.33 16.57
C ASN A 339 1.23 -12.14 15.32
N VAL A 340 0.11 -11.76 14.72
CA VAL A 340 -0.48 -12.44 13.58
C VAL A 340 0.47 -12.63 12.39
N CYS A 341 1.39 -11.71 12.15
CA CYS A 341 2.37 -11.81 11.07
C CYS A 341 3.42 -12.92 11.29
N TYR A 342 3.59 -13.39 12.53
CA TYR A 342 4.47 -14.51 12.88
C TYR A 342 3.71 -15.81 13.16
N ASP A 343 2.39 -15.78 12.98
CA ASP A 343 1.49 -16.88 13.37
C ASP A 343 0.95 -17.60 12.14
N SER A 344 1.65 -18.64 11.72
CA SER A 344 1.25 -19.49 10.58
C SER A 344 -0.17 -20.04 10.71
N GLN A 345 -0.64 -20.34 11.94
CA GLN A 345 -1.99 -20.86 12.18
C GLN A 345 -3.05 -19.76 12.02
N SER A 346 -2.77 -18.55 12.47
CA SER A 346 -3.65 -17.40 12.24
C SER A 346 -3.71 -17.06 10.75
N MET A 347 -2.58 -17.09 10.06
CA MET A 347 -2.54 -16.88 8.60
C MET A 347 -3.25 -17.98 7.81
N ALA A 348 -3.22 -19.23 8.28
CA ALA A 348 -3.99 -20.31 7.67
C ALA A 348 -5.51 -20.07 7.70
N VAL A 349 -6.03 -19.28 8.64
CA VAL A 349 -7.44 -18.87 8.62
C VAL A 349 -7.73 -17.99 7.39
N LEU A 350 -6.87 -17.04 7.07
CA LEU A 350 -7.03 -16.21 5.87
C LEU A 350 -6.80 -17.02 4.60
N ARG A 351 -5.69 -17.74 4.52
CA ARG A 351 -5.24 -18.45 3.32
C ARG A 351 -6.05 -19.71 3.01
N GLN A 352 -6.23 -20.56 4.02
CA GLN A 352 -6.82 -21.89 3.84
C GLN A 352 -8.32 -21.92 4.16
N THR A 353 -8.75 -21.28 5.27
CA THR A 353 -10.15 -21.32 5.67
C THR A 353 -11.02 -20.39 4.81
N LEU A 354 -10.58 -19.17 4.55
CA LEU A 354 -11.26 -18.26 3.64
C LEU A 354 -10.90 -18.53 2.17
N GLY A 355 -9.71 -19.04 1.87
CA GLY A 355 -9.24 -19.30 0.50
C GLY A 355 -8.69 -18.04 -0.18
N TYR A 356 -8.19 -17.07 0.57
CA TYR A 356 -7.68 -15.82 0.03
C TYR A 356 -6.31 -15.99 -0.62
N ASP A 357 -6.17 -15.61 -1.89
CA ASP A 357 -4.91 -15.66 -2.67
C ASP A 357 -4.44 -14.30 -3.17
N GLY A 358 -4.98 -13.21 -2.64
CA GLY A 358 -4.47 -11.86 -2.88
C GLY A 358 -3.24 -11.52 -2.04
N CYS A 359 -2.72 -10.30 -2.20
CA CYS A 359 -1.54 -9.83 -1.49
C CYS A 359 -1.84 -9.55 -0.01
N VAL A 360 -0.94 -9.98 0.88
CA VAL A 360 -0.99 -9.70 2.31
C VAL A 360 0.22 -8.90 2.72
N VAL A 361 -0.01 -7.77 3.38
CA VAL A 361 1.03 -6.88 3.92
C VAL A 361 0.91 -6.78 5.43
N THR A 362 2.03 -6.64 6.13
CA THR A 362 2.01 -6.27 7.56
C THR A 362 1.53 -4.84 7.73
N ASP A 363 1.02 -4.49 8.92
CA ASP A 363 0.84 -3.08 9.30
C ASP A 363 2.21 -2.43 9.58
N TRP A 364 2.27 -1.10 9.63
CA TRP A 364 3.44 -0.29 9.99
C TRP A 364 3.40 0.08 11.48
N PRO A 365 4.43 -0.01 12.21
CA PRO A 365 5.63 -0.86 12.16
C PRO A 365 5.46 -2.10 13.05
N MET A 366 4.84 -3.15 12.57
CA MET A 366 4.52 -4.35 13.40
C MET A 366 5.72 -4.98 14.07
N TRP A 367 6.84 -5.03 13.35
CA TRP A 367 8.09 -5.59 13.82
C TRP A 367 8.88 -4.61 14.72
N MET A 368 8.53 -3.34 14.72
CA MET A 368 9.19 -2.29 15.50
C MET A 368 8.71 -2.21 16.94
N GLN A 369 7.55 -2.73 17.26
CA GLN A 369 7.03 -2.67 18.63
C GLN A 369 7.49 -3.89 19.42
N SER A 370 8.24 -3.68 20.49
CA SER A 370 8.70 -4.74 21.39
C SER A 370 7.62 -5.80 21.73
N PRO A 371 6.34 -5.45 21.88
CA PRO A 371 5.29 -6.45 22.02
C PRO A 371 5.03 -7.26 20.74
N SER A 372 5.38 -6.76 19.54
CA SER A 372 5.12 -7.45 18.28
C SER A 372 6.05 -8.64 18.07
N ALA A 373 7.34 -8.45 18.38
CA ALA A 373 8.34 -9.52 18.36
C ALA A 373 8.43 -10.21 19.73
N SER A 374 7.32 -10.52 20.37
CA SER A 374 7.26 -11.20 21.67
C SER A 374 6.40 -12.45 21.58
N GLY A 375 6.73 -13.44 22.42
CA GLY A 375 6.04 -14.72 22.48
C GLY A 375 6.75 -15.80 21.68
N VAL A 376 6.06 -16.92 21.50
CA VAL A 376 6.60 -18.09 20.83
C VAL A 376 5.69 -18.44 19.66
N THR A 377 6.26 -18.64 18.47
CA THR A 377 5.50 -19.03 17.29
C THR A 377 4.94 -20.45 17.42
N PRO A 378 3.95 -20.83 16.60
CA PRO A 378 3.47 -22.21 16.55
C PRO A 378 4.58 -23.23 16.29
N GLU A 379 5.64 -22.87 15.58
CA GLU A 379 6.80 -23.69 15.26
C GLU A 379 7.84 -23.72 16.39
N GLY A 380 7.66 -22.92 17.45
CA GLY A 380 8.48 -22.93 18.65
C GLY A 380 9.64 -21.92 18.66
N LEU A 381 9.69 -20.96 17.75
CA LEU A 381 10.66 -19.87 17.76
C LEU A 381 10.28 -18.84 18.84
N ASP A 382 11.21 -18.54 19.75
CA ASP A 382 11.08 -17.43 20.69
C ASP A 382 11.46 -16.11 20.01
N LEU A 383 10.45 -15.30 19.71
CA LEU A 383 10.60 -14.05 18.97
C LEU A 383 11.46 -13.01 19.70
N SER A 384 11.53 -13.09 21.04
CA SER A 384 12.31 -12.14 21.84
C SER A 384 13.84 -12.34 21.70
N THR A 385 14.25 -13.48 21.18
CA THR A 385 15.67 -13.85 20.98
C THR A 385 16.02 -14.10 19.52
N ALA A 386 15.05 -14.07 18.63
CA ALA A 386 15.24 -14.30 17.21
C ALA A 386 16.06 -13.17 16.57
N SER A 387 16.92 -13.52 15.64
CA SER A 387 17.59 -12.56 14.75
C SER A 387 16.58 -11.90 13.80
N VAL A 388 16.94 -10.76 13.24
CA VAL A 388 16.13 -10.07 12.23
C VAL A 388 15.81 -10.97 11.03
N GLY A 389 16.82 -11.73 10.56
CA GLY A 389 16.61 -12.67 9.46
C GLY A 389 15.62 -13.78 9.81
N GLU A 390 15.67 -14.34 11.02
CA GLU A 390 14.71 -15.34 11.49
C GLU A 390 13.30 -14.77 11.62
N LEU A 391 13.15 -13.50 12.06
CA LEU A 391 11.86 -12.81 12.10
C LEU A 391 11.25 -12.70 10.71
N TYR A 392 12.03 -12.28 9.70
CA TYR A 392 11.56 -12.20 8.31
C TYR A 392 11.25 -13.58 7.73
N ALA A 393 12.11 -14.55 7.94
CA ALA A 393 11.84 -15.91 7.49
C ALA A 393 10.52 -16.44 8.09
N THR A 394 10.23 -16.10 9.35
CA THR A 394 8.98 -16.47 10.00
C THR A 394 7.78 -15.79 9.37
N ILE A 395 7.86 -14.49 9.05
CA ILE A 395 6.80 -13.74 8.36
C ILE A 395 6.50 -14.38 7.01
N PHE A 396 7.50 -14.63 6.19
CA PHE A 396 7.29 -15.21 4.87
C PHE A 396 6.81 -16.67 4.94
N ASN A 397 7.32 -17.48 5.88
CA ASN A 397 6.82 -18.83 6.09
C ASN A 397 5.38 -18.87 6.66
N ALA A 398 4.94 -17.81 7.32
CA ALA A 398 3.54 -17.64 7.71
C ALA A 398 2.63 -17.24 6.55
N ASP A 399 3.15 -17.12 5.34
CA ASP A 399 2.43 -16.79 4.09
C ASP A 399 1.95 -15.32 4.01
N VAL A 400 2.78 -14.40 4.52
CA VAL A 400 2.66 -12.95 4.36
C VAL A 400 3.53 -12.53 3.19
N ASP A 401 3.00 -11.72 2.26
CA ASP A 401 3.68 -11.43 0.99
C ASP A 401 4.60 -10.22 1.07
N GLN A 402 4.22 -9.21 1.84
CA GLN A 402 5.04 -8.01 1.96
C GLN A 402 5.16 -7.55 3.42
N VAL A 403 6.32 -6.96 3.72
CA VAL A 403 6.58 -6.31 5.00
C VAL A 403 6.45 -4.80 4.81
N GLY A 404 5.52 -4.18 5.55
CA GLY A 404 5.40 -2.74 5.66
C GLY A 404 6.59 -2.17 6.45
N CYS A 405 7.37 -1.28 5.84
CA CYS A 405 8.59 -0.76 6.45
C CYS A 405 8.79 0.73 6.17
N PHE A 406 9.50 1.40 7.08
CA PHE A 406 10.03 2.71 6.81
C PHE A 406 11.44 2.57 6.23
N PHE A 407 11.74 3.30 5.16
CA PHE A 407 13.11 3.52 4.76
C PHE A 407 13.75 4.49 5.76
N MET A 408 14.40 3.91 6.74
CA MET A 408 15.29 4.68 7.60
C MET A 408 16.69 4.16 7.35
N VAL A 409 17.52 5.07 6.90
CA VAL A 409 18.94 4.82 6.71
C VAL A 409 19.57 4.52 8.06
N GLU A 410 20.66 3.72 8.05
CA GLU A 410 21.51 3.56 9.23
C GLU A 410 21.79 4.93 9.86
N PRO A 411 21.47 5.10 11.12
CA PRO A 411 21.69 6.37 11.75
C PRO A 411 23.18 6.55 12.11
N ASP A 412 23.80 7.45 11.42
CA ASP A 412 24.77 8.31 12.09
C ASP A 412 23.98 9.36 12.90
N VAL A 413 22.79 8.96 13.37
CA VAL A 413 21.70 9.83 13.81
C VAL A 413 21.67 9.95 15.32
N THR A 414 21.92 11.12 15.74
CA THR A 414 21.76 11.78 17.01
C THR A 414 20.56 11.34 17.87
N THR A 415 20.90 11.00 19.10
CA THR A 415 20.25 11.10 20.43
C THR A 415 18.77 10.71 20.64
N GLU A 416 17.79 11.04 19.84
CA GLU A 416 16.40 10.57 20.06
C GLU A 416 16.13 9.19 19.47
N TYR A 417 16.79 8.86 18.38
CA TYR A 417 16.71 7.54 17.75
C TYR A 417 17.66 6.52 18.36
N GLU A 418 18.76 6.95 19.00
CA GLU A 418 19.67 6.05 19.72
C GLU A 418 18.97 5.28 20.84
N ASP A 419 18.01 5.91 21.53
CA ASP A 419 17.20 5.23 22.55
C ASP A 419 16.23 4.20 21.93
N ILE A 420 15.70 4.48 20.73
CA ILE A 420 14.83 3.56 20.00
C ILE A 420 15.65 2.37 19.49
N ILE A 421 16.81 2.62 18.88
CA ILE A 421 17.72 1.58 18.36
C ILE A 421 18.27 0.73 19.51
N ALA A 422 18.65 1.33 20.63
CA ALA A 422 19.15 0.62 21.80
C ALA A 422 18.08 -0.30 22.43
N HIS A 423 16.80 0.09 22.36
CA HIS A 423 15.69 -0.73 22.83
C HIS A 423 15.21 -1.76 21.80
N TYR A 424 15.46 -1.50 20.51
CA TYR A 424 14.96 -2.30 19.39
C TYR A 424 16.03 -2.43 18.30
N PRO A 425 17.12 -3.15 18.54
CA PRO A 425 18.28 -3.22 17.65
C PRO A 425 17.98 -3.80 16.24
N GLY A 426 16.83 -4.39 16.04
CA GLY A 426 16.36 -4.86 14.73
C GLY A 426 15.51 -3.87 13.95
N MET A 427 15.16 -2.73 14.56
CA MET A 427 14.16 -1.81 14.04
C MET A 427 14.58 -1.00 12.82
N MET A 428 15.86 -0.70 12.76
CA MET A 428 16.41 0.30 11.85
C MET A 428 17.34 -0.33 10.82
N GLN A 429 17.40 -1.65 10.76
CA GLN A 429 18.12 -2.31 9.68
C GLN A 429 17.15 -2.44 8.50
N PRO A 430 17.42 -1.77 7.39
CA PRO A 430 16.73 -2.06 6.16
C PRO A 430 16.87 -3.55 5.88
N MET A 431 15.86 -4.16 5.27
CA MET A 431 16.05 -5.50 4.76
C MET A 431 16.96 -5.41 3.56
N TRP A 432 18.17 -5.73 3.78
CA TRP A 432 19.08 -5.95 2.69
C TRP A 432 18.70 -7.28 2.03
N PRO A 433 18.76 -7.38 0.73
CA PRO A 433 18.64 -8.65 0.03
C PRO A 433 19.52 -9.74 0.66
N GLU A 434 20.66 -9.35 1.19
CA GLU A 434 21.61 -10.23 1.88
C GLU A 434 21.00 -10.94 3.10
N THR A 435 20.16 -10.25 3.88
CA THR A 435 19.50 -10.87 5.05
C THR A 435 18.54 -11.98 4.62
N VAL A 436 17.80 -11.80 3.53
CA VAL A 436 16.90 -12.84 2.99
C VAL A 436 17.71 -13.96 2.33
N LYS A 437 18.78 -13.63 1.59
CA LYS A 437 19.70 -14.61 0.99
C LYS A 437 20.34 -15.49 2.06
N GLU A 438 20.76 -14.90 3.18
CA GLU A 438 21.27 -15.67 4.32
C GLU A 438 20.24 -16.68 4.84
N GLN A 439 18.96 -16.33 4.88
CA GLN A 439 17.91 -17.25 5.30
C GLN A 439 17.66 -18.37 4.28
N LEU A 440 17.84 -18.10 3.00
CA LEU A 440 17.83 -19.12 1.96
C LEU A 440 19.03 -20.07 2.11
N GLU A 441 20.25 -19.54 2.32
CA GLU A 441 21.47 -20.33 2.53
C GLU A 441 21.39 -21.21 3.77
N ASN A 442 20.80 -20.70 4.86
CA ASN A 442 20.61 -21.42 6.11
C ASN A 442 19.44 -22.43 6.05
N GLY A 443 18.64 -22.42 4.98
CA GLY A 443 17.48 -23.29 4.81
C GLY A 443 16.26 -22.88 5.64
N ASN A 444 16.23 -21.69 6.20
CA ASN A 444 15.07 -21.11 6.90
C ASN A 444 13.99 -20.59 5.94
N LEU A 445 14.38 -20.28 4.71
CA LEU A 445 13.51 -19.96 3.57
C LEU A 445 13.81 -20.86 2.39
N THR A 446 12.87 -20.97 1.46
CA THR A 446 13.07 -21.65 0.17
C THR A 446 12.81 -20.67 -0.97
N GLN A 447 13.41 -20.93 -2.13
CA GLN A 447 13.13 -20.16 -3.35
C GLN A 447 11.62 -20.21 -3.69
N GLU A 448 10.98 -21.37 -3.53
CA GLU A 448 9.53 -21.52 -3.74
C GLU A 448 8.70 -20.57 -2.86
N THR A 449 9.18 -20.29 -1.63
CA THR A 449 8.51 -19.31 -0.75
C THR A 449 8.63 -17.90 -1.33
N ILE A 450 9.80 -17.49 -1.79
CA ILE A 450 10.03 -16.19 -2.42
C ILE A 450 9.20 -16.06 -3.70
N ASP A 451 9.28 -17.04 -4.61
CA ASP A 451 8.50 -17.06 -5.87
C ASP A 451 7.01 -16.90 -5.62
N ARG A 452 6.47 -17.60 -4.63
CA ARG A 452 5.05 -17.55 -4.30
C ARG A 452 4.59 -16.14 -3.90
N HIS A 453 5.37 -15.45 -3.08
CA HIS A 453 5.07 -14.08 -2.67
C HIS A 453 5.26 -13.09 -3.82
N ALA A 454 6.35 -13.20 -4.56
CA ALA A 454 6.62 -12.40 -5.74
C ALA A 454 5.49 -12.51 -6.78
N LYS A 455 4.99 -13.73 -7.03
CA LYS A 455 3.86 -13.96 -7.94
C LYS A 455 2.60 -13.21 -7.55
N ARG A 456 2.23 -13.19 -6.28
CA ARG A 456 1.04 -12.47 -5.81
C ARG A 456 1.17 -10.96 -5.98
N VAL A 457 2.36 -10.43 -5.70
CA VAL A 457 2.64 -9.00 -5.90
C VAL A 457 2.62 -8.63 -7.38
N LEU A 458 3.25 -9.41 -8.23
CA LEU A 458 3.27 -9.19 -9.69
C LEU A 458 1.87 -9.31 -10.30
N ARG A 459 1.09 -10.34 -9.92
CA ARG A 459 -0.29 -10.51 -10.38
C ARG A 459 -1.10 -9.24 -10.14
N ASN A 460 -0.99 -8.67 -8.96
CA ASN A 460 -1.70 -7.44 -8.61
C ASN A 460 -1.32 -6.26 -9.50
N LYS A 461 -0.04 -6.11 -9.87
CA LYS A 461 0.42 -5.08 -10.80
C LYS A 461 -0.15 -5.26 -12.21
N PHE A 462 -0.24 -6.50 -12.71
CA PHE A 462 -0.85 -6.81 -14.00
C PHE A 462 -2.36 -6.56 -13.99
N GLU A 463 -3.07 -7.00 -12.96
CA GLU A 463 -4.52 -6.79 -12.80
C GLU A 463 -4.89 -5.31 -12.73
N LEU A 464 -4.00 -4.46 -12.19
CA LEU A 464 -4.15 -3.01 -12.17
C LEU A 464 -3.81 -2.33 -13.52
N GLY A 465 -3.32 -3.08 -14.53
CA GLY A 465 -2.95 -2.55 -15.85
C GLY A 465 -1.71 -1.64 -15.82
N LEU A 466 -0.85 -1.76 -14.80
CA LEU A 466 0.27 -0.85 -14.61
C LEU A 466 1.41 -1.07 -15.62
N PHE A 467 1.52 -2.26 -16.20
CA PHE A 467 2.51 -2.52 -17.23
C PHE A 467 2.18 -1.80 -18.54
N GLU A 468 0.89 -1.63 -18.84
CA GLU A 468 0.40 -0.92 -20.01
C GLU A 468 0.43 0.59 -19.79
N ASP A 469 -0.24 1.06 -18.73
CA ASP A 469 -0.47 2.48 -18.49
C ASP A 469 -0.34 2.83 -16.99
N PRO A 470 0.90 3.04 -16.50
CA PRO A 470 1.15 3.37 -15.10
C PRO A 470 1.01 4.86 -14.79
N TYR A 471 0.94 5.72 -15.81
CA TYR A 471 1.04 7.15 -15.66
C TYR A 471 -0.32 7.83 -15.44
N ALA A 472 -0.35 8.78 -14.52
CA ALA A 472 -1.49 9.65 -14.30
C ALA A 472 -1.46 10.86 -15.26
N ASN A 473 -2.65 11.25 -15.75
CA ASN A 473 -2.82 12.39 -16.65
C ASN A 473 -3.39 13.58 -15.86
N LEU A 474 -2.67 14.70 -15.89
CA LEU A 474 -3.06 15.90 -15.14
C LEU A 474 -4.39 16.50 -15.61
N GLU A 475 -4.65 16.55 -16.93
CA GLU A 475 -5.88 17.14 -17.47
C GLU A 475 -7.10 16.30 -17.06
N GLU A 476 -7.02 14.98 -17.20
CA GLU A 476 -8.07 14.06 -16.77
C GLU A 476 -8.31 14.10 -15.25
N ALA A 477 -7.25 14.18 -14.46
CA ALA A 477 -7.36 14.28 -13.03
C ALA A 477 -8.01 15.59 -12.57
N LEU A 478 -7.69 16.73 -13.21
CA LEU A 478 -8.30 18.02 -12.87
C LEU A 478 -9.78 18.11 -13.29
N GLU A 479 -10.19 17.37 -14.32
CA GLU A 479 -11.60 17.26 -14.68
C GLU A 479 -12.39 16.41 -13.68
N LEU A 480 -11.76 15.43 -13.07
CA LEU A 480 -12.39 14.47 -12.17
C LEU A 480 -12.35 14.91 -10.70
N CYS A 481 -11.19 15.38 -10.23
CA CYS A 481 -10.99 15.78 -8.84
C CYS A 481 -11.69 17.12 -8.56
N ALA A 482 -12.48 17.15 -7.49
CA ALA A 482 -13.24 18.34 -7.07
C ALA A 482 -14.19 18.90 -8.16
N SER A 483 -14.68 18.03 -9.05
CA SER A 483 -15.80 18.39 -9.94
C SER A 483 -17.08 18.62 -9.12
N ASP A 484 -17.90 19.63 -9.52
CA ASP A 484 -19.16 19.99 -8.85
C ASP A 484 -20.18 18.84 -8.81
#